data_cec3342a240c26761c2f4a51c3e73f56
#
_entry.id   cec3342a240c26761c2f4a51c3e73f56
#
_cell.length_a   1.000
_cell.length_b   1.000
_cell.length_c   1.000
_cell.angle_alpha   90.00
_cell.angle_beta   90.00
_cell.angle_gamma   90.00
#
_symmetry.space_group_name_H-M   'P 1'
#
loop_
_entity.id
_entity.type
_entity.pdbx_description
1 polymer ?
#
loop_
_entity_poly.entity_id
_entity_poly.type
_entity_poly.pdbx_seq_one_letter_code
_entity_poly.pdbx_strand_id
1 'polypeptide(L)'
;MDAVTVSPATVALTEEQPTMRVERRGRKTSSQRVAIGGLAHETNLFSNVPTDFEQFRQRVLIGGRDLLSGFAGTRTVIGGFLDGITATGATAIPLLYASATPGGIVTRAAYAELRQALLDRLRAAGAVDAVLLGLHGAMVAEDVADVEADLLQAVRAIIGRGVPVIATLDSHANISPAMVHAADALVAYTTYPHIDTYERGYEATTILQRLLDGQTTIATALACPPMLVPLPPQCTTAETPMRQVLRFAERERRRPGVLNISVAGGFPYSDVRDAGLRVLVSTADDEPLARDIAQRIADEAWRRRAEFASDLTAIDEAVRQVEAATTYPIVLADSGDNPGAGAPCDGTMLLAALREARVRDVVIGVIRDPETVAHAVAVGTGSEIAVRLGGKTDDLHGTPVIAIARVRRITDGVFTNTGPMGTGGRTRMGTTAVLDLDGIAVIVTEERVQALDLSLFRSVGIEPTTMRAVVVKSSVHFRAAFAPIATKIVDVDTPGISSPHLERFAFQRVRRPIWPLDVDTTYRRGE
;
A
#
# COMPACT_ATOMS: atom_id res chain seq x y z
N MET A 1 -47.36 -28.95 3.18
CA MET A 1 -46.45 -28.33 2.20
C MET A 1 -45.09 -28.29 2.88
N ASP A 2 -44.31 -29.28 2.55
CA ASP A 2 -43.16 -29.74 3.35
C ASP A 2 -41.92 -28.90 3.11
N ALA A 3 -41.31 -28.43 4.19
CA ALA A 3 -40.02 -27.77 4.20
C ALA A 3 -38.92 -28.81 4.14
N VAL A 4 -38.14 -28.83 3.08
CA VAL A 4 -36.95 -29.67 2.95
C VAL A 4 -35.77 -28.98 3.64
N THR A 5 -35.38 -29.51 4.78
CA THR A 5 -34.14 -29.17 5.50
C THR A 5 -32.97 -29.89 4.81
N VAL A 6 -32.03 -29.13 4.27
CA VAL A 6 -30.75 -29.66 3.78
C VAL A 6 -29.69 -29.45 4.87
N SER A 7 -29.16 -30.55 5.40
CA SER A 7 -28.06 -30.61 6.35
C SER A 7 -26.72 -30.38 5.64
N PRO A 8 -25.76 -29.61 6.18
CA PRO A 8 -24.43 -29.46 5.58
C PRO A 8 -23.56 -30.67 5.94
N ALA A 9 -23.17 -31.41 4.92
CA ALA A 9 -22.17 -32.50 5.04
C ALA A 9 -20.78 -31.91 5.27
N THR A 10 -20.17 -32.28 6.38
CA THR A 10 -18.76 -32.04 6.70
C THR A 10 -17.90 -32.90 5.79
N VAL A 11 -17.18 -32.30 4.85
CA VAL A 11 -16.17 -32.99 4.03
C VAL A 11 -14.82 -32.84 4.72
N ALA A 12 -14.34 -33.90 5.31
CA ALA A 12 -12.95 -34.03 5.77
C ALA A 12 -12.04 -34.19 4.54
N LEU A 13 -11.17 -33.21 4.28
CA LEU A 13 -10.14 -33.31 3.26
C LEU A 13 -8.86 -33.89 3.90
N THR A 14 -8.73 -35.20 3.87
CA THR A 14 -7.44 -35.89 3.97
C THR A 14 -7.17 -36.55 2.62
N GLU A 15 -6.44 -35.82 1.76
CA GLU A 15 -5.77 -36.45 0.61
C GLU A 15 -4.31 -36.07 0.61
N GLU A 16 -3.45 -37.05 0.93
CA GLU A 16 -2.03 -37.02 0.64
C GLU A 16 -1.84 -37.00 -0.87
N GLN A 17 -1.30 -35.88 -1.42
CA GLN A 17 -0.94 -35.79 -2.83
C GLN A 17 0.51 -36.22 -3.04
N PRO A 18 0.81 -37.09 -4.02
CA PRO A 18 2.17 -37.54 -4.31
C PRO A 18 2.97 -36.38 -4.92
N THR A 19 4.15 -36.11 -4.36
CA THR A 19 5.17 -35.23 -4.91
C THR A 19 5.66 -35.77 -6.26
N MET A 20 5.21 -35.23 -7.37
CA MET A 20 5.78 -35.53 -8.68
C MET A 20 7.10 -34.74 -8.85
N ARG A 21 8.22 -35.44 -8.77
CA ARG A 21 9.53 -34.96 -9.17
C ARG A 21 9.54 -34.76 -10.68
N VAL A 22 9.50 -33.52 -11.15
CA VAL A 22 9.71 -33.18 -12.56
C VAL A 22 11.21 -33.13 -12.81
N GLU A 23 11.76 -34.14 -13.50
CA GLU A 23 13.13 -34.10 -14.01
C GLU A 23 13.23 -33.00 -15.07
N ARG A 24 13.96 -31.92 -14.75
CA ARG A 24 14.25 -30.84 -15.69
C ARG A 24 15.45 -31.21 -16.59
N ARG A 25 15.20 -31.25 -17.89
CA ARG A 25 16.19 -31.46 -18.96
C ARG A 25 17.23 -30.34 -18.97
N GLY A 26 18.46 -30.72 -19.30
CA GLY A 26 19.68 -29.96 -19.29
C GLY A 26 19.65 -28.57 -19.97
N ARG A 27 20.58 -27.75 -19.53
CA ARG A 27 20.91 -26.36 -19.84
C ARG A 27 20.70 -25.99 -21.33
N LYS A 28 19.70 -25.13 -21.60
CA LYS A 28 19.53 -24.50 -22.91
C LYS A 28 20.53 -23.35 -23.07
N THR A 29 21.13 -23.22 -24.25
CA THR A 29 22.06 -22.18 -24.64
C THR A 29 21.41 -20.80 -24.90
N SER A 30 20.10 -20.65 -24.68
CA SER A 30 19.37 -19.38 -24.80
C SER A 30 19.17 -18.71 -23.42
N SER A 31 19.32 -17.38 -23.37
CA SER A 31 19.00 -16.56 -22.18
C SER A 31 17.60 -16.87 -21.66
N GLN A 32 17.45 -17.07 -20.33
CA GLN A 32 16.17 -17.32 -19.69
C GLN A 32 15.23 -16.12 -19.90
N ARG A 33 13.96 -16.36 -20.19
CA ARG A 33 12.94 -15.35 -20.49
C ARG A 33 12.04 -15.17 -19.29
N VAL A 34 12.10 -14.03 -18.63
CA VAL A 34 11.34 -13.72 -17.42
C VAL A 34 10.28 -12.65 -17.74
N ALA A 35 9.00 -13.03 -17.70
CA ALA A 35 7.90 -12.09 -17.87
C ALA A 35 7.73 -11.23 -16.61
N ILE A 36 7.58 -9.90 -16.80
CA ILE A 36 7.43 -8.95 -15.70
C ILE A 36 6.22 -8.03 -15.91
N GLY A 37 5.46 -7.78 -14.84
CA GLY A 37 4.30 -6.89 -14.85
C GLY A 37 3.63 -6.84 -13.49
N GLY A 38 2.36 -6.44 -13.45
CA GLY A 38 1.56 -6.47 -12.22
C GLY A 38 0.40 -5.49 -12.22
N LEU A 39 -0.47 -5.66 -11.23
CA LEU A 39 -1.54 -4.74 -10.89
C LEU A 39 -1.41 -4.39 -9.41
N ALA A 40 -1.46 -3.10 -9.06
CA ALA A 40 -1.32 -2.66 -7.68
C ALA A 40 -2.38 -1.62 -7.33
N HIS A 41 -3.21 -1.95 -6.36
CA HIS A 41 -4.18 -1.05 -5.76
C HIS A 41 -4.49 -1.49 -4.33
N GLU A 42 -4.68 -0.55 -3.43
CA GLU A 42 -5.11 -0.77 -2.06
C GLU A 42 -6.55 -0.27 -1.93
N THR A 43 -7.49 -1.20 -1.72
CA THR A 43 -8.91 -0.90 -1.77
C THR A 43 -9.49 -0.66 -0.39
N ASN A 44 -10.00 0.55 -0.16
CA ASN A 44 -10.77 0.91 1.02
C ASN A 44 -12.27 0.77 0.71
N LEU A 45 -12.93 -0.25 1.27
CA LEU A 45 -14.36 -0.50 1.03
C LEU A 45 -15.29 0.45 1.79
N PHE A 46 -14.77 1.32 2.66
CA PHE A 46 -15.53 2.39 3.30
C PHE A 46 -15.53 3.69 2.48
N SER A 47 -14.77 3.73 1.38
CA SER A 47 -14.79 4.85 0.43
C SER A 47 -16.04 4.78 -0.46
N ASN A 48 -16.72 5.92 -0.62
CA ASN A 48 -17.87 6.07 -1.51
C ASN A 48 -17.48 6.40 -2.97
N VAL A 49 -16.18 6.55 -3.26
CA VAL A 49 -15.67 6.86 -4.59
C VAL A 49 -14.99 5.62 -5.18
N PRO A 50 -15.61 4.93 -6.14
CA PRO A 50 -15.01 3.76 -6.76
C PRO A 50 -13.78 4.12 -7.59
N THR A 51 -12.89 3.15 -7.78
CA THR A 51 -11.69 3.28 -8.61
C THR A 51 -11.96 2.71 -10.01
N ASP A 52 -11.95 3.56 -11.03
CA ASP A 52 -12.14 3.20 -12.42
C ASP A 52 -10.81 3.09 -13.19
N PHE A 53 -10.89 2.79 -14.49
CA PHE A 53 -9.72 2.64 -15.36
C PHE A 53 -8.93 3.94 -15.52
N GLU A 54 -9.60 5.09 -15.48
CA GLU A 54 -8.95 6.39 -15.64
C GLU A 54 -7.97 6.68 -14.49
N GLN A 55 -8.29 6.29 -13.26
CA GLN A 55 -7.39 6.47 -12.11
C GLN A 55 -6.11 5.66 -12.22
N PHE A 56 -6.15 4.47 -12.86
CA PHE A 56 -4.92 3.74 -13.21
C PHE A 56 -4.13 4.48 -14.30
N ARG A 57 -4.82 5.03 -15.31
CA ARG A 57 -4.18 5.80 -16.38
C ARG A 57 -3.52 7.07 -15.87
N GLN A 58 -4.12 7.73 -14.90
CA GLN A 58 -3.60 8.95 -14.29
C GLN A 58 -2.34 8.70 -13.47
N ARG A 59 -2.27 7.59 -12.74
CA ARG A 59 -1.11 7.29 -11.91
C ARG A 59 -0.05 6.50 -12.66
N VAL A 60 -0.29 5.24 -12.98
CA VAL A 60 0.62 4.38 -13.74
C VAL A 60 -0.20 3.38 -14.55
N LEU A 61 -0.10 3.46 -15.87
CA LEU A 61 -0.55 2.44 -16.80
C LEU A 61 0.48 2.35 -17.92
N ILE A 62 1.35 1.35 -17.87
CA ILE A 62 2.51 1.25 -18.76
C ILE A 62 2.73 -0.21 -19.15
N GLY A 63 3.08 -0.45 -20.40
CA GLY A 63 3.30 -1.81 -20.89
C GLY A 63 4.31 -1.90 -22.01
N GLY A 64 4.74 -3.13 -22.33
CA GLY A 64 5.73 -3.34 -23.39
C GLY A 64 7.05 -2.67 -23.07
N ARG A 65 7.76 -2.18 -24.08
CA ARG A 65 9.10 -1.58 -23.91
C ARG A 65 9.13 -0.37 -23.00
N ASP A 66 8.04 0.38 -22.93
CA ASP A 66 7.95 1.57 -22.08
C ASP A 66 8.02 1.19 -20.59
N LEU A 67 7.55 -0.01 -20.20
CA LEU A 67 7.72 -0.51 -18.84
C LEU A 67 9.21 -0.65 -18.48
N LEU A 68 10.03 -1.16 -19.39
CA LEU A 68 11.47 -1.31 -19.14
C LEU A 68 12.13 0.06 -18.97
N SER A 69 11.91 0.99 -19.90
CA SER A 69 12.53 2.32 -19.86
C SER A 69 11.99 3.20 -18.73
N GLY A 70 10.72 3.06 -18.38
CA GLY A 70 10.07 3.86 -17.34
C GLY A 70 10.51 3.52 -15.92
N PHE A 71 10.98 2.27 -15.69
CA PHE A 71 11.41 1.81 -14.37
C PHE A 71 12.91 1.53 -14.24
N ALA A 72 13.66 1.59 -15.33
CA ALA A 72 15.12 1.41 -15.28
C ALA A 72 15.77 2.47 -14.38
N GLY A 73 16.61 2.03 -13.45
CA GLY A 73 17.32 2.89 -12.49
C GLY A 73 16.46 3.51 -11.39
N THR A 74 15.18 3.10 -11.26
CA THR A 74 14.30 3.55 -10.18
C THR A 74 14.42 2.65 -8.95
N ARG A 75 14.21 3.23 -7.76
CA ARG A 75 14.14 2.46 -6.49
C ARG A 75 12.71 1.93 -6.23
N THR A 76 12.15 1.24 -7.22
CA THR A 76 10.83 0.61 -7.17
C THR A 76 10.93 -0.91 -7.27
N VAL A 77 9.84 -1.64 -7.00
CA VAL A 77 9.75 -3.10 -7.19
C VAL A 77 10.17 -3.50 -8.61
N ILE A 78 9.62 -2.83 -9.61
CA ILE A 78 9.91 -3.14 -11.02
C ILE A 78 11.37 -2.83 -11.34
N GLY A 79 11.95 -1.74 -10.80
CA GLY A 79 13.39 -1.45 -10.91
C GLY A 79 14.23 -2.57 -10.32
N GLY A 80 13.84 -3.09 -9.15
CA GLY A 80 14.49 -4.25 -8.51
C GLY A 80 14.41 -5.53 -9.36
N PHE A 81 13.25 -5.80 -9.99
CA PHE A 81 13.11 -6.91 -10.94
C PHE A 81 14.07 -6.76 -12.12
N LEU A 82 14.13 -5.57 -12.74
CA LEU A 82 14.98 -5.31 -13.90
C LEU A 82 16.46 -5.52 -13.59
N ASP A 83 16.94 -4.96 -12.49
CA ASP A 83 18.33 -5.09 -12.09
C ASP A 83 18.69 -6.53 -11.70
N GLY A 84 17.79 -7.22 -10.98
CA GLY A 84 17.98 -8.64 -10.63
C GLY A 84 18.01 -9.54 -11.87
N ILE A 85 17.11 -9.34 -12.83
CA ILE A 85 17.10 -10.08 -14.11
C ILE A 85 18.40 -9.81 -14.89
N THR A 86 18.81 -8.55 -14.95
CA THR A 86 20.08 -8.17 -15.62
C THR A 86 21.28 -8.86 -14.99
N ALA A 87 21.34 -8.91 -13.65
CA ALA A 87 22.42 -9.54 -12.91
C ALA A 87 22.54 -11.06 -13.18
N THR A 88 21.45 -11.72 -13.55
CA THR A 88 21.43 -13.15 -13.90
C THR A 88 21.72 -13.42 -15.38
N GLY A 89 21.78 -12.39 -16.23
CA GLY A 89 21.90 -12.53 -17.68
C GLY A 89 20.62 -13.02 -18.37
N ALA A 90 19.48 -13.03 -17.66
CA ALA A 90 18.17 -13.34 -18.21
C ALA A 90 17.63 -12.17 -19.05
N THR A 91 16.55 -12.43 -19.81
CA THR A 91 15.87 -11.43 -20.63
C THR A 91 14.53 -11.08 -20.01
N ALA A 92 14.31 -9.81 -19.67
CA ALA A 92 13.03 -9.31 -19.22
C ALA A 92 12.02 -9.22 -20.39
N ILE A 93 10.85 -9.82 -20.21
CA ILE A 93 9.73 -9.78 -21.16
C ILE A 93 8.64 -8.90 -20.53
N PRO A 94 8.50 -7.64 -20.97
CA PRO A 94 7.57 -6.71 -20.34
C PRO A 94 6.11 -7.02 -20.69
N LEU A 95 5.29 -7.14 -19.67
CA LEU A 95 3.83 -7.29 -19.81
C LEU A 95 3.14 -5.92 -19.67
N LEU A 96 2.30 -5.77 -18.68
CA LEU A 96 1.64 -4.56 -18.22
C LEU A 96 1.95 -4.34 -16.74
N TYR A 97 2.21 -3.10 -16.35
CA TYR A 97 2.15 -2.68 -14.96
C TYR A 97 1.15 -1.53 -14.83
N ALA A 98 0.18 -1.69 -13.94
CA ALA A 98 -0.83 -0.68 -13.65
C ALA A 98 -0.96 -0.48 -12.13
N SER A 99 -1.05 0.79 -11.71
CA SER A 99 -1.26 1.14 -10.32
C SER A 99 -2.11 2.40 -10.22
N ALA A 100 -3.13 2.37 -9.37
CA ALA A 100 -3.91 3.56 -9.01
C ALA A 100 -3.60 4.02 -7.58
N THR A 101 -3.89 5.28 -7.26
CA THR A 101 -3.86 5.78 -5.88
C THR A 101 -4.89 4.99 -5.06
N PRO A 102 -4.57 4.53 -3.84
CA PRO A 102 -5.52 3.83 -2.99
C PRO A 102 -6.88 4.53 -2.97
N GLY A 103 -7.97 3.78 -3.05
CA GLY A 103 -9.30 4.34 -3.23
C GLY A 103 -10.39 3.34 -2.91
N GLY A 104 -11.62 3.62 -3.33
CA GLY A 104 -12.74 2.70 -3.18
C GLY A 104 -12.63 1.47 -4.07
N ILE A 105 -13.67 0.66 -4.05
CA ILE A 105 -13.74 -0.60 -4.80
C ILE A 105 -13.40 -0.38 -6.28
N VAL A 106 -12.59 -1.27 -6.85
CA VAL A 106 -12.25 -1.22 -8.27
C VAL A 106 -13.45 -1.66 -9.09
N THR A 107 -13.84 -0.86 -10.10
CA THR A 107 -14.97 -1.22 -10.93
C THR A 107 -14.71 -2.51 -11.70
N ARG A 108 -15.77 -3.30 -11.94
CA ARG A 108 -15.71 -4.53 -12.75
C ARG A 108 -15.06 -4.29 -14.10
N ALA A 109 -15.45 -3.20 -14.77
CA ALA A 109 -14.94 -2.85 -16.10
C ALA A 109 -13.43 -2.57 -16.07
N ALA A 110 -12.96 -1.79 -15.09
CA ALA A 110 -11.54 -1.48 -14.93
C ALA A 110 -10.71 -2.74 -14.68
N TYR A 111 -11.14 -3.59 -13.74
CA TYR A 111 -10.41 -4.82 -13.46
C TYR A 111 -10.41 -5.78 -14.66
N ALA A 112 -11.55 -5.98 -15.32
CA ALA A 112 -11.64 -6.84 -16.49
C ALA A 112 -10.69 -6.39 -17.61
N GLU A 113 -10.63 -5.10 -17.90
CA GLU A 113 -9.75 -4.53 -18.93
C GLU A 113 -8.27 -4.68 -18.55
N LEU A 114 -7.87 -4.31 -17.34
CA LEU A 114 -6.49 -4.43 -16.86
C LEU A 114 -6.01 -5.89 -16.84
N ARG A 115 -6.84 -6.77 -16.30
CA ARG A 115 -6.59 -8.22 -16.27
C ARG A 115 -6.40 -8.77 -17.67
N GLN A 116 -7.34 -8.48 -18.58
CA GLN A 116 -7.28 -8.95 -19.96
C GLN A 116 -6.02 -8.43 -20.67
N ALA A 117 -5.71 -7.15 -20.54
CA ALA A 117 -4.53 -6.54 -21.15
C ALA A 117 -3.20 -7.17 -20.67
N LEU A 118 -3.10 -7.52 -19.38
CA LEU A 118 -1.93 -8.22 -18.83
C LEU A 118 -1.83 -9.64 -19.39
N LEU A 119 -2.94 -10.39 -19.36
CA LEU A 119 -2.98 -11.78 -19.82
C LEU A 119 -2.75 -11.92 -21.34
N ASP A 120 -3.24 -10.98 -22.13
CA ASP A 120 -3.01 -11.00 -23.60
C ASP A 120 -1.53 -10.75 -23.93
N ARG A 121 -0.87 -9.86 -23.17
CA ARG A 121 0.58 -9.66 -23.32
C ARG A 121 1.37 -10.91 -22.90
N LEU A 122 0.92 -11.62 -21.86
CA LEU A 122 1.53 -12.88 -21.45
C LEU A 122 1.36 -13.96 -22.52
N ARG A 123 0.18 -14.08 -23.13
CA ARG A 123 -0.05 -15.00 -24.28
C ARG A 123 0.82 -14.62 -25.49
N ALA A 124 0.87 -13.34 -25.81
CA ALA A 124 1.68 -12.83 -26.94
C ALA A 124 3.20 -13.02 -26.71
N ALA A 125 3.66 -13.05 -25.47
CA ALA A 125 5.05 -13.32 -25.10
C ALA A 125 5.48 -14.75 -25.52
N GLY A 126 4.54 -15.66 -25.70
CA GLY A 126 4.84 -17.07 -25.96
C GLY A 126 5.47 -17.78 -24.76
N ALA A 127 6.37 -18.73 -25.01
CA ALA A 127 7.02 -19.46 -23.93
C ALA A 127 7.93 -18.54 -23.09
N VAL A 128 7.72 -18.55 -21.78
CA VAL A 128 8.54 -17.88 -20.79
C VAL A 128 9.06 -18.92 -19.78
N ASP A 129 10.23 -18.65 -19.19
CA ASP A 129 10.83 -19.54 -18.20
C ASP A 129 10.37 -19.20 -16.78
N ALA A 130 9.86 -17.99 -16.55
CA ALA A 130 9.33 -17.54 -15.27
C ALA A 130 8.46 -16.29 -15.41
N VAL A 131 7.69 -15.98 -14.33
CA VAL A 131 6.90 -14.76 -14.20
C VAL A 131 7.20 -14.07 -12.86
N LEU A 132 7.44 -12.76 -12.91
CA LEU A 132 7.54 -11.87 -11.74
C LEU A 132 6.42 -10.83 -11.78
N LEU A 133 5.65 -10.74 -10.71
CA LEU A 133 4.54 -9.79 -10.61
C LEU A 133 4.71 -8.84 -9.42
N GLY A 134 4.62 -7.53 -9.69
CA GLY A 134 4.48 -6.50 -8.66
C GLY A 134 2.99 -6.33 -8.33
N LEU A 135 2.53 -6.86 -7.21
CA LEU A 135 1.15 -6.79 -6.75
C LEU A 135 1.08 -5.99 -5.44
N HIS A 136 -0.14 -5.64 -5.01
CA HIS A 136 -0.33 -5.01 -3.70
C HIS A 136 -0.67 -6.06 -2.63
N GLY A 137 -1.68 -6.87 -2.85
CA GLY A 137 -2.18 -7.84 -1.88
C GLY A 137 -3.45 -7.40 -1.14
N ALA A 138 -4.02 -6.24 -1.49
CA ALA A 138 -5.24 -5.72 -0.89
C ALA A 138 -6.19 -5.09 -1.92
N MET A 139 -6.12 -5.52 -3.17
CA MET A 139 -7.01 -5.04 -4.22
C MET A 139 -8.33 -5.81 -4.20
N VAL A 140 -9.44 -5.08 -4.18
CA VAL A 140 -10.81 -5.61 -4.25
C VAL A 140 -11.53 -5.00 -5.44
N ALA A 141 -12.15 -5.82 -6.28
CA ALA A 141 -13.03 -5.38 -7.35
C ALA A 141 -14.50 -5.79 -7.06
N GLU A 142 -15.45 -5.16 -7.76
CA GLU A 142 -16.90 -5.33 -7.49
C GLU A 142 -17.35 -6.81 -7.40
N ASP A 143 -16.78 -7.69 -8.24
CA ASP A 143 -17.12 -9.11 -8.27
C ASP A 143 -16.01 -10.03 -7.75
N VAL A 144 -14.85 -9.46 -7.36
CA VAL A 144 -13.65 -10.22 -6.99
C VAL A 144 -13.09 -9.66 -5.70
N ALA A 145 -13.30 -10.40 -4.60
CA ALA A 145 -12.84 -9.99 -3.27
C ALA A 145 -11.33 -10.16 -3.06
N ASP A 146 -10.66 -10.98 -3.87
CA ASP A 146 -9.22 -11.25 -3.85
C ASP A 146 -8.70 -11.22 -5.29
N VAL A 147 -8.38 -10.01 -5.72
CA VAL A 147 -7.93 -9.75 -7.10
C VAL A 147 -6.56 -10.39 -7.36
N GLU A 148 -5.70 -10.38 -6.37
CA GLU A 148 -4.36 -10.95 -6.52
C GLU A 148 -4.40 -12.46 -6.71
N ALA A 149 -5.24 -13.16 -5.96
CA ALA A 149 -5.43 -14.61 -6.16
C ALA A 149 -6.05 -14.92 -7.54
N ASP A 150 -7.08 -14.16 -7.97
CA ASP A 150 -7.70 -14.34 -9.29
C ASP A 150 -6.67 -14.12 -10.42
N LEU A 151 -5.87 -13.06 -10.33
CA LEU A 151 -4.84 -12.78 -11.33
C LEU A 151 -3.75 -13.84 -11.36
N LEU A 152 -3.25 -14.27 -10.20
CA LEU A 152 -2.24 -15.34 -10.10
C LEU A 152 -2.76 -16.66 -10.67
N GLN A 153 -4.01 -17.03 -10.38
CA GLN A 153 -4.66 -18.22 -10.94
C GLN A 153 -4.81 -18.11 -12.46
N ALA A 154 -5.19 -16.93 -12.97
CA ALA A 154 -5.30 -16.69 -14.41
C ALA A 154 -3.96 -16.76 -15.14
N VAL A 155 -2.88 -16.26 -14.53
CA VAL A 155 -1.51 -16.43 -15.03
C VAL A 155 -1.13 -17.90 -15.06
N ARG A 156 -1.40 -18.65 -13.98
CA ARG A 156 -1.17 -20.11 -13.91
C ARG A 156 -1.91 -20.89 -14.99
N ALA A 157 -3.14 -20.50 -15.31
CA ALA A 157 -3.92 -21.15 -16.36
C ALA A 157 -3.26 -21.02 -17.75
N ILE A 158 -2.46 -19.96 -17.98
CA ILE A 158 -1.74 -19.75 -19.25
C ILE A 158 -0.41 -20.51 -19.27
N ILE A 159 0.39 -20.40 -18.19
CA ILE A 159 1.78 -20.89 -18.21
C ILE A 159 1.94 -22.29 -17.60
N GLY A 160 0.92 -22.81 -16.91
CA GLY A 160 0.97 -24.08 -16.20
C GLY A 160 1.78 -24.01 -14.89
N ARG A 161 1.82 -25.14 -14.16
CA ARG A 161 2.52 -25.23 -12.86
C ARG A 161 4.02 -25.42 -12.97
N GLY A 162 4.54 -25.78 -14.13
CA GLY A 162 5.97 -26.02 -14.35
C GLY A 162 6.82 -24.76 -14.50
N VAL A 163 6.19 -23.59 -14.68
CA VAL A 163 6.86 -22.30 -14.82
C VAL A 163 6.74 -21.53 -13.50
N PRO A 164 7.86 -21.13 -12.85
CA PRO A 164 7.81 -20.40 -11.58
C PRO A 164 7.08 -19.06 -11.69
N VAL A 165 6.25 -18.75 -10.69
CA VAL A 165 5.61 -17.45 -10.49
C VAL A 165 5.98 -16.92 -9.11
N ILE A 166 6.64 -15.78 -9.05
CA ILE A 166 6.90 -15.07 -7.80
C ILE A 166 6.23 -13.71 -7.87
N ALA A 167 5.57 -13.31 -6.78
CA ALA A 167 5.01 -11.98 -6.66
C ALA A 167 5.58 -11.24 -5.45
N THR A 168 5.77 -9.93 -5.61
CA THR A 168 5.98 -9.05 -4.46
C THR A 168 4.64 -8.50 -3.99
N LEU A 169 4.54 -8.27 -2.69
CA LEU A 169 3.37 -7.71 -2.03
C LEU A 169 3.75 -6.52 -1.15
N ASP A 170 2.77 -5.66 -0.91
CA ASP A 170 2.89 -4.61 0.11
C ASP A 170 2.88 -5.21 1.53
N SER A 171 3.44 -4.50 2.51
CA SER A 171 3.34 -4.87 3.93
C SER A 171 1.91 -4.81 4.48
N HIS A 172 0.99 -4.16 3.76
CA HIS A 172 -0.45 -4.11 4.06
C HIS A 172 -1.25 -5.20 3.33
N ALA A 173 -0.59 -6.18 2.72
CA ALA A 173 -1.28 -7.26 2.02
C ALA A 173 -2.16 -8.09 2.96
N ASN A 174 -3.37 -8.41 2.52
CA ASN A 174 -4.29 -9.35 3.12
C ASN A 174 -4.06 -10.74 2.49
N ILE A 175 -2.93 -11.37 2.82
CA ILE A 175 -2.49 -12.60 2.15
C ILE A 175 -3.48 -13.74 2.40
N SER A 176 -4.13 -14.21 1.33
CA SER A 176 -5.04 -15.34 1.37
C SER A 176 -4.35 -16.67 1.12
N PRO A 177 -4.91 -17.79 1.57
CA PRO A 177 -4.45 -19.13 1.17
C PRO A 177 -4.47 -19.33 -0.35
N ALA A 178 -5.39 -18.69 -1.06
CA ALA A 178 -5.51 -18.78 -2.51
C ALA A 178 -4.33 -18.11 -3.25
N MET A 179 -3.85 -16.97 -2.76
CA MET A 179 -2.61 -16.35 -3.27
C MET A 179 -1.40 -17.28 -3.08
N VAL A 180 -1.24 -17.84 -1.86
CA VAL A 180 -0.13 -18.77 -1.54
C VAL A 180 -0.16 -20.00 -2.43
N HIS A 181 -1.34 -20.54 -2.71
CA HIS A 181 -1.47 -21.72 -3.59
C HIS A 181 -1.15 -21.40 -5.06
N ALA A 182 -1.40 -20.20 -5.52
CA ALA A 182 -1.22 -19.81 -6.91
C ALA A 182 0.21 -19.36 -7.27
N ALA A 183 1.00 -18.87 -6.30
CA ALA A 183 2.39 -18.46 -6.48
C ALA A 183 3.37 -19.54 -5.95
N ASP A 184 4.61 -19.55 -6.46
CA ASP A 184 5.70 -20.37 -5.88
C ASP A 184 6.33 -19.66 -4.67
N ALA A 185 6.36 -18.32 -4.70
CA ALA A 185 6.73 -17.50 -3.54
C ALA A 185 6.04 -16.13 -3.59
N LEU A 186 5.78 -15.58 -2.41
CA LEU A 186 5.31 -14.22 -2.21
C LEU A 186 6.31 -13.49 -1.30
N VAL A 187 6.74 -12.29 -1.70
CA VAL A 187 7.76 -11.49 -1.01
C VAL A 187 7.15 -10.14 -0.64
N ALA A 188 6.79 -9.95 0.63
CA ALA A 188 6.22 -8.70 1.08
C ALA A 188 7.31 -7.68 1.50
N TYR A 189 6.98 -6.38 1.39
CA TYR A 189 7.81 -5.31 1.95
C TYR A 189 7.97 -5.51 3.45
N THR A 190 9.12 -5.12 3.99
CA THR A 190 9.44 -5.25 5.41
C THR A 190 9.52 -3.89 6.12
N THR A 191 9.29 -2.80 5.39
CA THR A 191 9.32 -1.45 5.94
C THR A 191 8.03 -0.68 5.70
N TYR A 192 7.62 0.08 6.69
CA TYR A 192 6.58 1.09 6.61
C TYR A 192 7.06 2.36 7.35
N PRO A 193 7.43 3.42 6.65
CA PRO A 193 7.32 3.73 5.20
C PRO A 193 8.05 2.75 4.28
N HIS A 194 7.54 2.55 3.04
CA HIS A 194 8.03 1.58 2.07
C HIS A 194 9.33 2.06 1.40
N ILE A 195 10.45 1.90 2.09
CA ILE A 195 11.77 2.30 1.60
C ILE A 195 12.58 1.12 1.04
N ASP A 196 12.05 -0.11 1.12
CA ASP A 196 12.72 -1.35 0.70
C ASP A 196 12.07 -2.03 -0.52
N THR A 197 11.20 -1.34 -1.24
CA THR A 197 10.46 -1.92 -2.37
C THR A 197 11.39 -2.46 -3.47
N TYR A 198 12.46 -1.73 -3.76
CA TYR A 198 13.49 -2.17 -4.71
C TYR A 198 14.17 -3.45 -4.24
N GLU A 199 14.59 -3.49 -2.99
CA GLU A 199 15.25 -4.63 -2.37
C GLU A 199 14.36 -5.87 -2.40
N ARG A 200 13.06 -5.71 -2.18
CA ARG A 200 12.09 -6.83 -2.27
C ARG A 200 11.93 -7.31 -3.71
N GLY A 201 11.90 -6.40 -4.69
CA GLY A 201 11.94 -6.76 -6.10
C GLY A 201 13.21 -7.55 -6.46
N TYR A 202 14.37 -7.08 -6.04
CA TYR A 202 15.64 -7.77 -6.27
C TYR A 202 15.70 -9.14 -5.57
N GLU A 203 15.22 -9.24 -4.31
CA GLU A 203 15.13 -10.51 -3.57
C GLU A 203 14.26 -11.54 -4.30
N ALA A 204 13.11 -11.12 -4.82
CA ALA A 204 12.22 -11.98 -5.61
C ALA A 204 12.95 -12.60 -6.81
N THR A 205 13.82 -11.84 -7.51
CA THR A 205 14.64 -12.38 -8.60
C THR A 205 15.70 -13.34 -8.11
N THR A 206 16.28 -13.11 -6.93
CA THR A 206 17.27 -14.01 -6.32
C THR A 206 16.64 -15.36 -5.99
N ILE A 207 15.43 -15.37 -5.41
CA ILE A 207 14.67 -16.59 -5.14
C ILE A 207 14.33 -17.30 -6.45
N LEU A 208 13.86 -16.55 -7.44
CA LEU A 208 13.52 -17.07 -8.77
C LEU A 208 14.71 -17.78 -9.41
N GLN A 209 15.91 -17.18 -9.37
CA GLN A 209 17.12 -17.76 -9.98
C GLN A 209 17.45 -19.12 -9.33
N ARG A 210 17.31 -19.25 -8.01
CA ARG A 210 17.54 -20.53 -7.33
C ARG A 210 16.58 -21.63 -7.79
N LEU A 211 15.31 -21.27 -8.10
CA LEU A 211 14.33 -22.19 -8.68
C LEU A 211 14.69 -22.58 -10.11
N LEU A 212 15.09 -21.61 -10.95
CA LEU A 212 15.45 -21.83 -12.35
C LEU A 212 16.71 -22.69 -12.51
N ASP A 213 17.67 -22.54 -11.59
CA ASP A 213 18.89 -23.35 -11.54
C ASP A 213 18.65 -24.77 -10.97
N GLY A 214 17.43 -25.07 -10.49
CA GLY A 214 17.12 -26.34 -9.86
C GLY A 214 17.84 -26.56 -8.53
N GLN A 215 18.29 -25.49 -7.88
CA GLN A 215 19.01 -25.57 -6.60
C GLN A 215 18.10 -25.87 -5.41
N THR A 216 16.80 -25.60 -5.56
CA THR A 216 15.82 -25.81 -4.48
C THR A 216 14.41 -25.95 -5.04
N THR A 217 13.54 -26.56 -4.24
CA THR A 217 12.08 -26.35 -4.27
C THR A 217 11.71 -25.46 -3.11
N ILE A 218 10.52 -24.85 -3.14
CA ILE A 218 10.06 -23.97 -2.07
C ILE A 218 8.94 -24.67 -1.32
N ALA A 219 9.11 -24.78 0.00
CA ALA A 219 8.04 -25.09 0.92
C ALA A 219 7.59 -23.80 1.62
N THR A 220 6.27 -23.58 1.70
CA THR A 220 5.70 -22.34 2.23
C THR A 220 4.68 -22.65 3.31
N ALA A 221 4.70 -21.90 4.41
CA ALA A 221 3.70 -21.93 5.46
C ALA A 221 3.13 -20.54 5.73
N LEU A 222 1.81 -20.49 5.93
CA LEU A 222 1.07 -19.27 6.27
C LEU A 222 0.46 -19.42 7.67
N ALA A 223 0.76 -18.47 8.58
CA ALA A 223 0.08 -18.35 9.86
C ALA A 223 -0.80 -17.10 9.89
N CYS A 224 -2.02 -17.24 10.43
CA CYS A 224 -3.10 -16.25 10.35
C CYS A 224 -3.65 -15.91 11.75
N PRO A 225 -2.89 -15.26 12.64
CA PRO A 225 -3.46 -14.85 13.93
C PRO A 225 -4.69 -13.96 13.70
N PRO A 226 -5.75 -14.10 14.51
CA PRO A 226 -6.99 -13.35 14.32
C PRO A 226 -6.83 -11.89 14.79
N MET A 227 -6.00 -11.13 14.10
CA MET A 227 -5.67 -9.73 14.39
C MET A 227 -5.93 -8.83 13.20
N LEU A 228 -6.75 -7.81 13.41
CA LEU A 228 -6.95 -6.70 12.48
C LEU A 228 -6.16 -5.50 13.01
N VAL A 229 -5.12 -5.08 12.30
CA VAL A 229 -4.13 -4.13 12.80
C VAL A 229 -4.30 -2.79 12.11
N PRO A 230 -4.50 -1.67 12.85
CA PRO A 230 -4.52 -0.33 12.26
C PRO A 230 -3.15 0.07 11.71
N LEU A 231 -3.12 1.07 10.81
CA LEU A 231 -1.91 1.45 10.08
C LEU A 231 -0.79 2.05 10.95
N PRO A 232 -1.06 3.00 11.89
CA PRO A 232 0.04 3.66 12.61
C PRO A 232 0.96 2.72 13.38
N PRO A 233 0.49 1.70 14.14
CA PRO A 233 1.37 0.77 14.85
C PRO A 233 2.10 -0.23 13.93
N GLN A 234 1.79 -0.26 12.63
CA GLN A 234 2.57 -1.00 11.63
C GLN A 234 3.86 -0.26 11.23
N CYS A 235 4.07 0.99 11.66
CA CYS A 235 5.27 1.76 11.40
C CYS A 235 6.53 0.98 11.82
N THR A 236 7.60 1.02 10.99
CA THR A 236 8.84 0.29 11.25
C THR A 236 10.03 1.21 11.55
N THR A 237 9.86 2.52 11.42
CA THR A 237 10.92 3.52 11.69
C THR A 237 10.89 4.07 13.11
N ALA A 238 9.88 3.71 13.90
CA ALA A 238 9.76 4.04 15.33
C ALA A 238 9.72 2.75 16.18
N GLU A 239 9.81 2.87 17.50
CA GLU A 239 9.63 1.72 18.40
C GLU A 239 8.15 1.39 18.52
N THR A 240 7.69 0.52 17.64
CA THR A 240 6.30 0.06 17.50
C THR A 240 6.22 -1.46 17.71
N PRO A 241 5.04 -2.02 17.96
CA PRO A 241 4.86 -3.46 18.08
C PRO A 241 5.24 -4.19 16.78
N MET A 242 4.93 -3.64 15.59
CA MET A 242 5.33 -4.26 14.33
C MET A 242 6.85 -4.31 14.18
N ARG A 243 7.57 -3.26 14.57
CA ARG A 243 9.04 -3.28 14.55
C ARG A 243 9.61 -4.38 15.45
N GLN A 244 9.01 -4.64 16.62
CA GLN A 244 9.42 -5.72 17.52
C GLN A 244 9.17 -7.10 16.90
N VAL A 245 8.02 -7.30 16.25
CA VAL A 245 7.69 -8.54 15.51
C VAL A 245 8.67 -8.75 14.36
N LEU A 246 8.99 -7.70 13.59
CA LEU A 246 9.96 -7.81 12.49
C LEU A 246 11.39 -8.08 12.98
N ARG A 247 11.81 -7.52 14.10
CA ARG A 247 13.10 -7.87 14.74
C ARG A 247 13.16 -9.35 15.16
N PHE A 248 12.03 -9.90 15.59
CA PHE A 248 11.95 -11.34 15.87
C PHE A 248 12.05 -12.14 14.57
N ALA A 249 11.29 -11.78 13.53
CA ALA A 249 11.33 -12.40 12.20
C ALA A 249 12.74 -12.36 11.58
N GLU A 250 13.47 -11.25 11.72
CA GLU A 250 14.83 -11.11 11.21
C GLU A 250 15.83 -12.09 11.88
N ARG A 251 15.64 -12.43 13.15
CA ARG A 251 16.42 -13.48 13.81
C ARG A 251 16.13 -14.85 13.24
N GLU A 252 14.86 -15.16 13.02
CA GLU A 252 14.42 -16.44 12.41
C GLU A 252 14.90 -16.55 10.95
N ARG A 253 14.96 -15.43 10.20
CA ARG A 253 15.45 -15.40 8.81
C ARG A 253 16.87 -15.92 8.66
N ARG A 254 17.70 -15.83 9.70
CA ARG A 254 19.10 -16.31 9.69
C ARG A 254 19.23 -17.83 9.83
N ARG A 255 18.15 -18.54 10.08
CA ARG A 255 18.19 -20.01 10.17
C ARG A 255 18.50 -20.63 8.80
N PRO A 256 19.38 -21.64 8.73
CA PRO A 256 19.66 -22.35 7.49
C PRO A 256 18.38 -22.87 6.83
N GLY A 257 18.30 -22.77 5.52
CA GLY A 257 17.13 -23.21 4.75
C GLY A 257 16.01 -22.17 4.61
N VAL A 258 16.00 -21.08 5.38
CA VAL A 258 15.02 -20.02 5.22
C VAL A 258 15.35 -19.19 3.96
N LEU A 259 14.37 -19.03 3.07
CA LEU A 259 14.47 -18.26 1.84
C LEU A 259 13.89 -16.87 1.98
N ASN A 260 12.68 -16.77 2.58
CA ASN A 260 12.00 -15.51 2.83
C ASN A 260 11.08 -15.62 4.06
N ILE A 261 10.93 -14.52 4.77
CA ILE A 261 9.90 -14.30 5.78
C ILE A 261 9.20 -12.99 5.45
N SER A 262 7.90 -13.05 5.23
CA SER A 262 7.03 -11.91 5.00
C SER A 262 6.03 -11.79 6.16
N VAL A 263 6.08 -10.66 6.87
CA VAL A 263 5.09 -10.32 7.90
C VAL A 263 4.26 -9.17 7.35
N ALA A 264 3.06 -9.47 6.89
CA ALA A 264 2.11 -8.48 6.42
C ALA A 264 1.16 -8.09 7.56
N GLY A 265 1.08 -6.80 7.88
CA GLY A 265 0.16 -6.29 8.89
C GLY A 265 -1.31 -6.34 8.45
N GLY A 266 -1.53 -6.41 7.16
CA GLY A 266 -2.84 -6.35 6.53
C GLY A 266 -3.37 -4.94 6.38
N PHE A 267 -4.36 -4.78 5.50
CA PHE A 267 -5.09 -3.54 5.28
C PHE A 267 -6.51 -3.69 5.85
N PRO A 268 -6.79 -3.11 7.01
CA PRO A 268 -8.06 -3.35 7.70
C PRO A 268 -9.26 -2.82 6.92
N TYR A 269 -9.09 -1.72 6.18
CA TYR A 269 -10.20 -1.04 5.50
C TYR A 269 -10.69 -1.77 4.24
N SER A 270 -10.06 -2.87 3.84
CA SER A 270 -10.57 -3.72 2.75
C SER A 270 -11.85 -4.49 3.13
N ASP A 271 -12.16 -4.68 4.41
CA ASP A 271 -13.30 -5.45 4.89
C ASP A 271 -13.53 -6.75 4.09
N VAL A 272 -12.48 -7.55 3.92
CA VAL A 272 -12.53 -8.87 3.27
C VAL A 272 -12.30 -9.97 4.30
N ARG A 273 -12.72 -11.21 3.97
CA ARG A 273 -12.61 -12.36 4.87
C ARG A 273 -11.20 -12.57 5.41
N ASP A 274 -10.20 -12.41 4.55
CA ASP A 274 -8.80 -12.67 4.87
C ASP A 274 -8.02 -11.42 5.32
N ALA A 275 -8.73 -10.31 5.63
CA ALA A 275 -8.08 -9.13 6.19
C ALA A 275 -7.40 -9.43 7.53
N GLY A 276 -6.26 -8.78 7.76
CA GLY A 276 -5.51 -8.82 9.01
C GLY A 276 -4.08 -9.34 8.88
N LEU A 277 -3.40 -9.44 10.02
CA LEU A 277 -2.00 -9.82 10.10
C LEU A 277 -1.76 -11.24 9.56
N ARG A 278 -0.72 -11.39 8.74
CA ARG A 278 -0.30 -12.65 8.12
C ARG A 278 1.21 -12.82 8.25
N VAL A 279 1.63 -14.05 8.51
CA VAL A 279 3.04 -14.43 8.54
C VAL A 279 3.25 -15.54 7.53
N LEU A 280 4.00 -15.23 6.49
CA LEU A 280 4.35 -16.17 5.42
C LEU A 280 5.84 -16.49 5.49
N VAL A 281 6.18 -17.76 5.51
CA VAL A 281 7.57 -18.23 5.55
C VAL A 281 7.81 -19.19 4.41
N SER A 282 8.84 -18.91 3.63
CA SER A 282 9.30 -19.79 2.54
C SER A 282 10.68 -20.36 2.89
N THR A 283 10.82 -21.67 2.75
CA THR A 283 12.06 -22.43 3.03
C THR A 283 12.48 -23.26 1.83
N ALA A 284 13.73 -23.67 1.83
CA ALA A 284 14.28 -24.60 0.86
C ALA A 284 13.86 -26.04 1.23
N ASP A 285 12.76 -26.51 0.64
CA ASP A 285 12.24 -27.89 0.75
C ASP A 285 12.00 -28.38 2.19
N ASP A 286 11.69 -27.46 3.13
CA ASP A 286 11.48 -27.79 4.55
C ASP A 286 10.18 -27.15 5.08
N GLU A 287 9.05 -27.81 4.82
CA GLU A 287 7.73 -27.34 5.28
C GLU A 287 7.60 -27.33 6.82
N PRO A 288 8.08 -28.34 7.58
CA PRO A 288 8.08 -28.29 9.04
C PRO A 288 8.80 -27.06 9.60
N LEU A 289 9.96 -26.71 9.05
CA LEU A 289 10.72 -25.50 9.42
C LEU A 289 9.91 -24.23 9.10
N ALA A 290 9.31 -24.15 7.90
CA ALA A 290 8.48 -23.01 7.51
C ALA A 290 7.32 -22.82 8.48
N ARG A 291 6.63 -23.89 8.84
CA ARG A 291 5.48 -23.90 9.77
C ARG A 291 5.88 -23.50 11.19
N ASP A 292 6.98 -24.05 11.72
CA ASP A 292 7.49 -23.68 13.04
C ASP A 292 7.79 -22.18 13.13
N ILE A 293 8.51 -21.65 12.16
CA ILE A 293 8.88 -20.23 12.13
C ILE A 293 7.65 -19.34 11.99
N ALA A 294 6.74 -19.65 11.05
CA ALA A 294 5.52 -18.87 10.83
C ALA A 294 4.69 -18.79 12.11
N GLN A 295 4.52 -19.93 12.79
CA GLN A 295 3.76 -19.99 14.05
C GLN A 295 4.43 -19.19 15.17
N ARG A 296 5.74 -19.27 15.34
CA ARG A 296 6.48 -18.54 16.38
C ARG A 296 6.38 -17.03 16.20
N ILE A 297 6.44 -16.55 14.95
CA ILE A 297 6.29 -15.11 14.66
C ILE A 297 4.84 -14.69 14.89
N ALA A 298 3.86 -15.49 14.50
CA ALA A 298 2.45 -15.22 14.75
C ALA A 298 2.13 -15.18 16.26
N ASP A 299 2.71 -16.07 17.06
CA ASP A 299 2.58 -16.08 18.52
C ASP A 299 3.17 -14.77 19.13
N GLU A 300 4.32 -14.32 18.64
CA GLU A 300 4.93 -13.06 19.10
C GLU A 300 4.04 -11.85 18.76
N ALA A 301 3.46 -11.81 17.56
CA ALA A 301 2.50 -10.77 17.17
C ALA A 301 1.25 -10.82 18.07
N TRP A 302 0.68 -11.99 18.28
CA TRP A 302 -0.49 -12.19 19.13
C TRP A 302 -0.26 -11.78 20.58
N ARG A 303 0.91 -12.15 21.13
CA ARG A 303 1.31 -11.77 22.49
C ARG A 303 1.32 -10.25 22.68
N ARG A 304 1.70 -9.51 21.62
CA ARG A 304 1.77 -8.05 21.59
C ARG A 304 0.49 -7.37 21.15
N ARG A 305 -0.59 -8.10 20.87
CA ARG A 305 -1.80 -7.54 20.23
C ARG A 305 -2.31 -6.24 20.87
N ALA A 306 -2.26 -6.12 22.20
CA ALA A 306 -2.72 -4.93 22.90
C ALA A 306 -1.83 -3.68 22.63
N GLU A 307 -0.55 -3.90 22.27
CA GLU A 307 0.37 -2.81 21.94
C GLU A 307 0.05 -2.19 20.57
N PHE A 308 -0.76 -2.86 19.72
CA PHE A 308 -1.20 -2.35 18.42
C PHE A 308 -2.37 -1.36 18.51
N ALA A 309 -2.78 -0.94 19.69
CA ALA A 309 -3.68 0.20 19.84
C ALA A 309 -2.99 1.49 19.37
N SER A 310 -3.76 2.40 18.78
CA SER A 310 -3.24 3.72 18.36
C SER A 310 -3.60 4.76 19.40
N ASP A 311 -2.61 5.55 19.81
CA ASP A 311 -2.80 6.72 20.68
C ASP A 311 -2.65 7.98 19.80
N LEU A 312 -3.75 8.72 19.62
CA LEU A 312 -3.81 9.91 18.79
C LEU A 312 -4.12 11.14 19.62
N THR A 313 -3.62 12.28 19.18
CA THR A 313 -3.83 13.58 19.81
C THR A 313 -5.11 14.21 19.26
N ALA A 314 -6.00 14.66 20.14
CA ALA A 314 -7.19 15.41 19.72
C ALA A 314 -6.80 16.70 18.97
N ILE A 315 -7.65 17.14 18.03
CA ILE A 315 -7.38 18.28 17.14
C ILE A 315 -7.03 19.54 17.93
N ASP A 316 -7.81 19.88 18.96
CA ASP A 316 -7.62 21.07 19.77
C ASP A 316 -6.31 21.02 20.57
N GLU A 317 -5.90 19.86 21.05
CA GLU A 317 -4.61 19.67 21.71
C GLU A 317 -3.44 19.78 20.72
N ALA A 318 -3.58 19.23 19.53
CA ALA A 318 -2.59 19.36 18.46
C ALA A 318 -2.37 20.84 18.08
N VAL A 319 -3.44 21.61 17.98
CA VAL A 319 -3.37 23.06 17.71
C VAL A 319 -2.68 23.80 18.87
N ARG A 320 -3.05 23.53 20.14
CA ARG A 320 -2.36 24.10 21.30
C ARG A 320 -0.85 23.80 21.30
N GLN A 321 -0.45 22.59 20.89
CA GLN A 321 0.98 22.24 20.79
C GLN A 321 1.69 23.07 19.72
N VAL A 322 1.04 23.39 18.60
CA VAL A 322 1.61 24.29 17.57
C VAL A 322 1.73 25.73 18.11
N GLU A 323 0.70 26.23 18.81
CA GLU A 323 0.72 27.58 19.40
C GLU A 323 1.83 27.73 20.47
N ALA A 324 2.03 26.72 21.30
CA ALA A 324 3.02 26.74 22.37
C ALA A 324 4.45 26.46 21.89
N ALA A 325 4.63 26.02 20.65
CA ALA A 325 5.93 25.61 20.14
C ALA A 325 6.90 26.78 19.99
N THR A 326 8.14 26.54 20.38
CA THR A 326 9.28 27.46 20.23
C THR A 326 10.30 26.98 19.20
N THR A 327 10.18 25.73 18.75
CA THR A 327 11.03 25.12 17.71
C THR A 327 10.17 24.52 16.61
N TYR A 328 10.61 24.59 15.37
CA TYR A 328 9.83 24.31 14.16
C TYR A 328 10.62 23.46 13.15
N PRO A 329 9.96 22.78 12.18
CA PRO A 329 8.51 22.63 12.03
C PRO A 329 7.92 21.57 12.97
N ILE A 330 6.66 21.78 13.38
CA ILE A 330 5.84 20.68 13.91
C ILE A 330 5.10 20.06 12.72
N VAL A 331 5.16 18.74 12.60
CA VAL A 331 4.39 18.02 11.58
C VAL A 331 3.13 17.45 12.19
N LEU A 332 1.97 17.85 11.69
CA LEU A 332 0.65 17.32 12.07
C LEU A 332 0.22 16.29 11.03
N ALA A 333 0.06 15.06 11.45
CA ALA A 333 -0.38 13.95 10.60
C ALA A 333 -1.90 13.77 10.73
N ASP A 334 -2.63 14.11 9.66
CA ASP A 334 -4.07 13.89 9.51
C ASP A 334 -4.29 12.42 9.14
N SER A 335 -4.51 11.57 10.16
CA SER A 335 -4.61 10.12 9.97
C SER A 335 -5.97 9.67 9.43
N GLY A 336 -7.03 10.44 9.66
CA GLY A 336 -8.39 10.10 9.22
C GLY A 336 -8.61 10.33 7.71
N ASP A 337 -7.85 11.25 7.11
CA ASP A 337 -7.94 11.58 5.68
C ASP A 337 -6.64 11.29 4.92
N ASN A 338 -6.17 10.04 5.02
CA ASN A 338 -4.96 9.58 4.35
C ASN A 338 -5.26 9.04 2.94
N PRO A 339 -4.92 9.75 1.85
CA PRO A 339 -5.13 9.25 0.48
C PRO A 339 -4.31 7.98 0.18
N GLY A 340 -3.22 7.72 0.94
CA GLY A 340 -2.49 6.46 0.90
C GLY A 340 -3.24 5.29 1.52
N ALA A 341 -4.41 5.51 2.13
CA ALA A 341 -5.32 4.49 2.62
C ALA A 341 -6.74 4.63 2.03
N GLY A 342 -6.86 5.31 0.88
CA GLY A 342 -8.10 5.41 0.13
C GLY A 342 -9.03 6.55 0.54
N ALA A 343 -8.63 7.43 1.46
CA ALA A 343 -9.41 8.59 1.84
C ALA A 343 -9.44 9.68 0.74
N PRO A 344 -10.45 10.57 0.76
CA PRO A 344 -10.69 11.54 -0.31
C PRO A 344 -9.60 12.61 -0.44
N CYS A 345 -8.82 12.87 0.59
CA CYS A 345 -7.81 13.93 0.62
C CYS A 345 -8.41 15.34 0.56
N ASP A 346 -9.63 15.53 1.03
CA ASP A 346 -10.32 16.83 1.02
C ASP A 346 -10.76 17.29 2.42
N GLY A 347 -10.33 16.59 3.47
CA GLY A 347 -10.64 16.89 4.87
C GLY A 347 -10.18 18.28 5.30
N THR A 348 -11.05 18.95 6.06
CA THR A 348 -10.92 20.38 6.38
C THR A 348 -10.77 20.68 7.87
N MET A 349 -10.92 19.67 8.74
CA MET A 349 -11.02 19.90 10.19
C MET A 349 -9.79 20.55 10.79
N LEU A 350 -8.58 20.09 10.42
CA LEU A 350 -7.33 20.74 10.85
C LEU A 350 -7.17 22.16 10.31
N LEU A 351 -7.57 22.40 9.05
CA LEU A 351 -7.56 23.75 8.47
C LEU A 351 -8.50 24.68 9.25
N ALA A 352 -9.71 24.21 9.56
CA ALA A 352 -10.70 24.99 10.31
C ALA A 352 -10.18 25.34 11.71
N ALA A 353 -9.67 24.37 12.45
CA ALA A 353 -9.15 24.53 13.81
C ALA A 353 -7.92 25.48 13.86
N LEU A 354 -6.98 25.35 12.93
CA LEU A 354 -5.80 26.22 12.84
C LEU A 354 -6.18 27.66 12.50
N ARG A 355 -7.20 27.86 11.64
CA ARG A 355 -7.73 29.19 11.32
C ARG A 355 -8.44 29.83 12.51
N GLU A 356 -9.29 29.07 13.22
CA GLU A 356 -9.99 29.54 14.41
C GLU A 356 -9.00 30.00 15.50
N ALA A 357 -7.92 29.24 15.71
CA ALA A 357 -6.82 29.58 16.61
C ALA A 357 -5.90 30.69 16.02
N ARG A 358 -6.11 31.14 14.80
CA ARG A 358 -5.31 32.17 14.10
C ARG A 358 -3.81 31.84 14.02
N VAL A 359 -3.49 30.56 13.93
CA VAL A 359 -2.10 30.10 13.73
C VAL A 359 -1.66 30.53 12.32
N ARG A 360 -0.42 31.03 12.22
CA ARG A 360 0.18 31.47 10.95
C ARG A 360 1.45 30.70 10.65
N ASP A 361 1.98 30.90 9.45
CA ASP A 361 3.18 30.20 8.96
C ASP A 361 3.00 28.68 8.93
N VAL A 362 1.80 28.26 8.52
CA VAL A 362 1.41 26.87 8.36
C VAL A 362 1.27 26.54 6.88
N VAL A 363 1.65 25.32 6.50
CA VAL A 363 1.31 24.77 5.19
C VAL A 363 0.50 23.48 5.34
N ILE A 364 -0.54 23.35 4.52
CA ILE A 364 -1.34 22.14 4.38
C ILE A 364 -1.06 21.50 3.02
N GLY A 365 -0.57 20.30 3.01
CA GLY A 365 -0.25 19.55 1.81
C GLY A 365 -0.84 18.14 1.85
N VAL A 366 -1.92 17.89 1.11
CA VAL A 366 -2.65 18.72 0.15
C VAL A 366 -4.16 18.65 0.46
N ILE A 367 -4.95 19.53 -0.17
CA ILE A 367 -6.42 19.37 -0.23
C ILE A 367 -6.79 19.17 -1.70
N ARG A 368 -7.42 18.03 -2.01
CA ARG A 368 -7.98 17.79 -3.34
C ARG A 368 -9.27 18.56 -3.51
N ASP A 369 -9.28 19.53 -4.41
CA ASP A 369 -10.47 20.31 -4.76
C ASP A 369 -10.37 20.85 -6.19
N PRO A 370 -10.71 20.05 -7.22
CA PRO A 370 -10.61 20.45 -8.63
C PRO A 370 -11.42 21.72 -8.96
N GLU A 371 -12.58 21.90 -8.31
CA GLU A 371 -13.43 23.08 -8.51
C GLU A 371 -12.71 24.37 -8.07
N THR A 372 -12.10 24.34 -6.89
CA THR A 372 -11.32 25.47 -6.36
C THR A 372 -10.07 25.71 -7.21
N VAL A 373 -9.40 24.67 -7.71
CA VAL A 373 -8.27 24.81 -8.65
C VAL A 373 -8.73 25.50 -9.93
N ALA A 374 -9.82 25.06 -10.56
CA ALA A 374 -10.35 25.66 -11.78
C ALA A 374 -10.70 27.14 -11.58
N HIS A 375 -11.29 27.49 -10.44
CA HIS A 375 -11.58 28.88 -10.08
C HIS A 375 -10.29 29.71 -9.92
N ALA A 376 -9.28 29.19 -9.22
CA ALA A 376 -7.99 29.87 -9.06
C ALA A 376 -7.28 30.10 -10.41
N VAL A 377 -7.35 29.12 -11.33
CA VAL A 377 -6.80 29.26 -12.70
C VAL A 377 -7.51 30.35 -13.48
N ALA A 378 -8.85 30.40 -13.39
CA ALA A 378 -9.64 31.40 -14.13
C ALA A 378 -9.34 32.83 -13.73
N VAL A 379 -9.03 33.11 -12.45
CA VAL A 379 -8.74 34.47 -11.97
C VAL A 379 -7.25 34.81 -12.00
N GLY A 380 -6.37 33.84 -11.96
CA GLY A 380 -4.92 33.99 -12.02
C GLY A 380 -4.24 34.35 -10.70
N THR A 381 -2.92 34.21 -10.70
CA THR A 381 -2.06 34.49 -9.54
C THR A 381 -2.13 35.96 -9.10
N GLY A 382 -2.16 36.19 -7.80
CA GLY A 382 -2.27 37.52 -7.17
C GLY A 382 -3.69 37.92 -6.83
N SER A 383 -4.70 37.28 -7.40
CA SER A 383 -6.12 37.58 -7.18
C SER A 383 -6.63 37.03 -5.86
N GLU A 384 -7.69 37.63 -5.35
CA GLU A 384 -8.49 37.09 -4.24
C GLU A 384 -9.72 36.38 -4.79
N ILE A 385 -10.07 35.25 -4.18
CA ILE A 385 -11.23 34.43 -4.54
C ILE A 385 -12.04 34.03 -3.32
N ALA A 386 -13.35 34.01 -3.43
CA ALA A 386 -14.22 33.38 -2.46
C ALA A 386 -14.19 31.86 -2.70
N VAL A 387 -13.85 31.10 -1.69
CA VAL A 387 -13.75 29.62 -1.77
C VAL A 387 -14.73 28.92 -0.84
N ARG A 388 -15.13 27.73 -1.29
CA ARG A 388 -15.72 26.67 -0.48
C ARG A 388 -14.74 25.48 -0.60
N LEU A 389 -13.72 25.49 0.25
CA LEU A 389 -12.55 24.62 0.09
C LEU A 389 -12.71 23.30 0.83
N GLY A 390 -12.52 22.19 0.11
CA GLY A 390 -12.53 20.82 0.63
C GLY A 390 -13.86 20.39 1.24
N GLY A 391 -13.89 19.24 1.94
CA GLY A 391 -15.08 18.71 2.64
C GLY A 391 -16.29 18.50 1.72
N LYS A 392 -16.07 18.03 0.49
CA LYS A 392 -17.10 17.91 -0.54
C LYS A 392 -17.42 16.44 -0.91
N THR A 393 -16.58 15.50 -0.50
CA THR A 393 -16.70 14.09 -0.91
C THR A 393 -17.69 13.32 -0.05
N ASP A 394 -17.70 13.58 1.25
CA ASP A 394 -18.58 12.93 2.22
C ASP A 394 -18.80 13.80 3.48
N ASP A 395 -19.56 13.28 4.43
CA ASP A 395 -19.88 13.97 5.68
C ASP A 395 -18.91 13.65 6.84
N LEU A 396 -17.85 12.87 6.60
CA LEU A 396 -16.92 12.40 7.64
C LEU A 396 -15.69 13.29 7.77
N HIS A 397 -15.21 13.87 6.66
CA HIS A 397 -13.95 14.61 6.59
C HIS A 397 -14.10 16.12 6.87
N GLY A 398 -15.20 16.53 7.49
CA GLY A 398 -15.52 17.92 7.81
C GLY A 398 -16.41 18.59 6.76
N THR A 399 -16.61 19.90 6.93
CA THR A 399 -17.43 20.73 6.01
C THR A 399 -16.55 21.67 5.21
N PRO A 400 -16.99 22.15 4.03
CA PRO A 400 -16.22 23.10 3.25
C PRO A 400 -15.86 24.36 4.04
N VAL A 401 -14.58 24.75 4.01
CA VAL A 401 -14.12 26.00 4.61
C VAL A 401 -14.49 27.16 3.70
N ILE A 402 -15.35 28.05 4.21
CA ILE A 402 -15.75 29.27 3.50
C ILE A 402 -14.78 30.40 3.88
N ALA A 403 -14.11 30.98 2.88
CA ALA A 403 -13.12 32.01 3.10
C ALA A 403 -12.90 32.89 1.84
N ILE A 404 -12.26 34.04 2.03
CA ILE A 404 -11.56 34.70 0.95
C ILE A 404 -10.11 34.23 0.99
N ALA A 405 -9.61 33.74 -0.13
CA ALA A 405 -8.25 33.23 -0.27
C ALA A 405 -7.51 34.00 -1.36
N ARG A 406 -6.22 34.25 -1.14
CA ARG A 406 -5.35 34.84 -2.18
C ARG A 406 -4.65 33.72 -2.96
N VAL A 407 -4.73 33.77 -4.28
CA VAL A 407 -4.01 32.85 -5.17
C VAL A 407 -2.52 33.23 -5.19
N ARG A 408 -1.66 32.44 -4.53
CA ARG A 408 -0.21 32.74 -4.46
C ARG A 408 0.55 32.21 -5.67
N ARG A 409 0.16 31.01 -6.15
CA ARG A 409 0.84 30.31 -7.25
C ARG A 409 -0.08 29.33 -7.94
N ILE A 410 0.16 29.09 -9.23
CA ILE A 410 -0.44 28.03 -10.03
C ILE A 410 0.69 27.27 -10.73
N THR A 411 0.66 25.93 -10.73
CA THR A 411 1.66 25.08 -11.37
C THR A 411 0.98 23.90 -12.09
N ASP A 412 1.75 23.17 -12.91
CA ASP A 412 1.32 21.92 -13.54
C ASP A 412 1.30 20.72 -12.57
N GLY A 413 1.76 20.94 -11.33
CA GLY A 413 1.76 19.93 -10.28
C GLY A 413 2.68 18.73 -10.54
N VAL A 414 3.70 18.86 -11.38
CA VAL A 414 4.63 17.78 -11.70
C VAL A 414 5.95 17.96 -10.96
N PHE A 415 6.41 16.92 -10.28
CA PHE A 415 7.71 16.90 -9.64
C PHE A 415 8.35 15.50 -9.65
N THR A 416 9.65 15.45 -9.32
CA THR A 416 10.38 14.19 -9.15
C THR A 416 10.64 13.95 -7.67
N ASN A 417 10.35 12.74 -7.19
CA ASN A 417 10.65 12.34 -5.82
C ASN A 417 12.16 12.30 -5.59
N THR A 418 12.64 12.95 -4.55
CA THR A 418 14.06 13.01 -4.15
C THR A 418 14.30 12.34 -2.79
N GLY A 419 13.25 12.10 -2.03
CA GLY A 419 13.29 11.44 -0.74
C GLY A 419 13.39 9.90 -0.85
N PRO A 420 13.36 9.21 0.30
CA PRO A 420 13.66 7.76 0.35
C PRO A 420 12.58 6.87 -0.29
N MET A 421 11.35 7.36 -0.47
CA MET A 421 10.27 6.60 -1.11
C MET A 421 10.16 6.94 -2.59
N GLY A 422 10.31 5.92 -3.45
CA GLY A 422 10.14 6.06 -4.89
C GLY A 422 11.10 7.07 -5.53
N THR A 423 12.32 7.19 -5.02
CA THR A 423 13.37 8.10 -5.52
C THR A 423 13.52 7.98 -7.03
N GLY A 424 13.55 9.11 -7.73
CA GLY A 424 13.65 9.19 -9.19
C GLY A 424 12.29 9.08 -9.91
N GLY A 425 11.24 8.65 -9.23
CA GLY A 425 9.89 8.57 -9.78
C GLY A 425 9.26 9.96 -9.96
N ARG A 426 8.51 10.14 -11.06
CA ARG A 426 7.69 11.36 -11.28
C ARG A 426 6.33 11.23 -10.63
N THR A 427 5.93 12.27 -9.91
CA THR A 427 4.60 12.40 -9.32
C THR A 427 3.84 13.53 -10.01
N ARG A 428 2.52 13.35 -10.16
CA ARG A 428 1.61 14.33 -10.75
C ARG A 428 0.50 14.62 -9.75
N MET A 429 0.24 15.89 -9.50
CA MET A 429 -0.85 16.36 -8.64
C MET A 429 -2.03 16.91 -9.47
N GLY A 430 -1.91 16.89 -10.82
CA GLY A 430 -2.75 17.70 -11.70
C GLY A 430 -2.46 19.18 -11.55
N THR A 431 -3.24 20.03 -12.21
CA THR A 431 -3.13 21.49 -12.00
C THR A 431 -3.23 21.79 -10.51
N THR A 432 -2.33 22.60 -10.02
CA THR A 432 -2.16 22.84 -8.58
C THR A 432 -2.13 24.32 -8.29
N ALA A 433 -2.94 24.75 -7.33
CA ALA A 433 -2.96 26.12 -6.83
C ALA A 433 -2.47 26.18 -5.37
N VAL A 434 -1.66 27.16 -5.04
CA VAL A 434 -1.35 27.52 -3.66
C VAL A 434 -2.20 28.70 -3.26
N LEU A 435 -3.05 28.50 -2.27
CA LEU A 435 -3.91 29.52 -1.70
C LEU A 435 -3.38 29.99 -0.34
N ASP A 436 -3.47 31.29 -0.07
CA ASP A 436 -3.25 31.84 1.27
C ASP A 436 -4.60 32.11 1.93
N LEU A 437 -4.81 31.52 3.09
CA LEU A 437 -5.96 31.75 3.95
C LEU A 437 -5.46 32.28 5.31
N ASP A 438 -5.40 33.57 5.48
CA ASP A 438 -5.04 34.23 6.75
C ASP A 438 -3.62 33.89 7.27
N GLY A 439 -2.67 33.55 6.37
CA GLY A 439 -1.30 33.14 6.72
C GLY A 439 -1.13 31.61 6.80
N ILE A 440 -2.14 30.86 6.41
CA ILE A 440 -2.06 29.42 6.16
C ILE A 440 -1.96 29.19 4.65
N ALA A 441 -0.86 28.60 4.20
CA ALA A 441 -0.70 28.20 2.81
C ALA A 441 -1.39 26.83 2.61
N VAL A 442 -2.34 26.74 1.68
CA VAL A 442 -3.00 25.49 1.33
C VAL A 442 -2.63 25.11 -0.09
N ILE A 443 -2.06 23.93 -0.26
CA ILE A 443 -1.79 23.35 -1.58
C ILE A 443 -3.06 22.65 -2.02
N VAL A 444 -3.71 23.15 -3.06
CA VAL A 444 -4.98 22.63 -3.60
C VAL A 444 -4.70 21.96 -4.93
N THR A 445 -5.16 20.71 -5.10
CA THR A 445 -4.80 19.86 -6.25
C THR A 445 -6.03 19.32 -6.97
N GLU A 446 -5.89 19.03 -8.26
CA GLU A 446 -6.90 18.29 -9.01
C GLU A 446 -6.93 16.81 -8.63
N GLU A 447 -5.74 16.22 -8.43
CA GLU A 447 -5.59 14.78 -8.15
C GLU A 447 -5.34 14.50 -6.67
N ARG A 448 -5.75 13.32 -6.21
CA ARG A 448 -5.39 12.83 -4.87
C ARG A 448 -3.92 12.44 -4.84
N VAL A 449 -3.17 13.02 -3.93
CA VAL A 449 -1.76 12.68 -3.75
C VAL A 449 -1.38 12.68 -2.29
N GLN A 450 -0.59 11.71 -1.88
CA GLN A 450 -0.04 11.66 -0.53
C GLN A 450 1.27 12.45 -0.45
N ALA A 451 1.45 13.23 0.60
CA ALA A 451 2.67 14.00 0.85
C ALA A 451 3.81 13.08 1.35
N LEU A 452 4.43 12.36 0.43
CA LEU A 452 5.53 11.41 0.71
C LEU A 452 6.91 12.05 0.71
N ASP A 453 7.05 13.21 0.04
CA ASP A 453 8.34 13.83 -0.28
C ASP A 453 8.28 15.34 -0.08
N LEU A 454 9.36 15.93 0.41
CA LEU A 454 9.48 17.39 0.53
C LEU A 454 9.43 18.10 -0.82
N SER A 455 9.77 17.40 -1.91
CA SER A 455 9.70 17.92 -3.27
C SER A 455 8.28 18.32 -3.68
N LEU A 456 7.24 17.73 -3.10
CA LEU A 456 5.85 18.15 -3.30
C LEU A 456 5.69 19.65 -2.93
N PHE A 457 6.13 20.05 -1.75
CA PHE A 457 6.04 21.43 -1.25
C PHE A 457 6.98 22.37 -2.00
N ARG A 458 8.22 21.90 -2.24
CA ARG A 458 9.23 22.70 -2.96
C ARG A 458 8.84 22.99 -4.40
N SER A 459 8.16 22.05 -5.07
CA SER A 459 7.69 22.23 -6.46
C SER A 459 6.71 23.40 -6.61
N VAL A 460 5.96 23.70 -5.55
CA VAL A 460 5.06 24.86 -5.50
C VAL A 460 5.66 26.08 -4.78
N GLY A 461 6.96 26.04 -4.48
CA GLY A 461 7.73 27.16 -3.91
C GLY A 461 7.58 27.34 -2.40
N ILE A 462 7.23 26.28 -1.68
CA ILE A 462 7.16 26.27 -0.21
C ILE A 462 8.29 25.39 0.34
N GLU A 463 9.09 25.94 1.27
CA GLU A 463 10.11 25.17 1.99
C GLU A 463 9.55 24.74 3.35
N PRO A 464 9.27 23.43 3.56
CA PRO A 464 8.63 22.96 4.79
C PRO A 464 9.43 23.26 6.06
N THR A 465 10.76 23.32 5.95
CA THR A 465 11.65 23.54 7.11
C THR A 465 11.54 24.96 7.71
N THR A 466 10.95 25.89 6.96
CA THR A 466 10.75 27.28 7.41
C THR A 466 9.36 27.52 8.02
N MET A 467 8.49 26.53 7.95
CA MET A 467 7.11 26.64 8.44
C MET A 467 7.04 26.40 9.95
N ARG A 468 6.10 27.06 10.63
CA ARG A 468 5.74 26.76 12.02
C ARG A 468 5.16 25.37 12.14
N ALA A 469 4.22 25.05 11.24
CA ALA A 469 3.67 23.69 11.15
C ALA A 469 3.47 23.26 9.70
N VAL A 470 3.59 21.96 9.49
CA VAL A 470 3.31 21.28 8.21
C VAL A 470 2.23 20.24 8.47
N VAL A 471 1.06 20.40 7.87
CA VAL A 471 -0.01 19.41 7.93
C VAL A 471 0.12 18.48 6.74
N VAL A 472 0.15 17.18 7.00
CA VAL A 472 0.20 16.13 5.97
C VAL A 472 -0.96 15.17 6.14
N LYS A 473 -1.67 14.87 5.06
CA LYS A 473 -2.72 13.84 5.02
C LYS A 473 -2.07 12.47 4.82
N SER A 474 -1.65 11.86 5.92
CA SER A 474 -0.89 10.60 5.90
C SER A 474 -0.80 10.03 7.31
N SER A 475 -0.86 8.70 7.43
CA SER A 475 -0.68 8.03 8.73
C SER A 475 0.80 7.79 9.07
N VAL A 476 1.61 7.30 8.12
CA VAL A 476 3.01 6.88 8.41
C VAL A 476 4.00 7.23 7.31
N HIS A 477 3.64 7.10 6.03
CA HIS A 477 4.56 7.22 4.89
C HIS A 477 5.39 8.50 4.89
N PHE A 478 4.79 9.65 5.26
CA PHE A 478 5.46 10.94 5.33
C PHE A 478 6.71 10.92 6.23
N ARG A 479 6.75 10.05 7.24
CA ARG A 479 7.84 9.98 8.23
C ARG A 479 9.20 9.76 7.57
N ALA A 480 9.26 9.06 6.42
CA ALA A 480 10.52 8.83 5.70
C ALA A 480 11.22 10.14 5.31
N ALA A 481 10.47 11.13 4.86
CA ALA A 481 11.02 12.42 4.41
C ALA A 481 10.92 13.53 5.48
N PHE A 482 9.88 13.48 6.34
CA PHE A 482 9.60 14.58 7.27
C PHE A 482 10.18 14.36 8.67
N ALA A 483 10.38 13.11 9.14
CA ALA A 483 10.97 12.89 10.46
C ALA A 483 12.36 13.53 10.63
N PRO A 484 13.24 13.55 9.61
CA PRO A 484 14.55 14.20 9.74
C PRO A 484 14.50 15.73 9.92
N ILE A 485 13.41 16.37 9.50
CA ILE A 485 13.27 17.84 9.57
C ILE A 485 12.33 18.31 10.68
N ALA A 486 11.45 17.42 11.17
CA ALA A 486 10.46 17.75 12.19
C ALA A 486 11.10 17.89 13.57
N THR A 487 10.77 18.96 14.29
CA THR A 487 11.10 19.06 15.73
C THR A 487 10.17 18.20 16.57
N LYS A 488 8.93 18.02 16.09
CA LYS A 488 7.92 17.13 16.66
C LYS A 488 6.98 16.63 15.57
N ILE A 489 6.54 15.38 15.69
CA ILE A 489 5.44 14.81 14.90
C ILE A 489 4.28 14.56 15.85
N VAL A 490 3.08 14.98 15.45
CA VAL A 490 1.83 14.78 16.20
C VAL A 490 0.86 14.02 15.30
N ASP A 491 0.51 12.81 15.68
CA ASP A 491 -0.54 12.02 15.02
C ASP A 491 -1.89 12.50 15.55
N VAL A 492 -2.69 13.10 14.66
CA VAL A 492 -3.92 13.78 15.05
C VAL A 492 -5.13 12.88 14.82
N ASP A 493 -6.00 12.78 15.83
CA ASP A 493 -7.28 12.07 15.73
C ASP A 493 -8.29 12.91 14.95
N THR A 494 -8.24 12.77 13.63
CA THR A 494 -9.25 13.29 12.74
C THR A 494 -10.25 12.20 12.38
N PRO A 495 -11.54 12.48 12.26
CA PRO A 495 -12.50 11.54 11.72
C PRO A 495 -12.22 11.29 10.23
N GLY A 496 -12.66 10.14 9.72
CA GLY A 496 -12.53 9.79 8.31
C GLY A 496 -12.34 8.30 8.09
N ILE A 497 -12.32 7.91 6.82
CA ILE A 497 -12.34 6.50 6.41
C ILE A 497 -10.96 5.80 6.50
N SER A 498 -9.93 6.47 6.94
CA SER A 498 -8.63 5.90 7.26
C SER A 498 -8.25 6.05 8.74
N SER A 499 -9.23 6.35 9.61
CA SER A 499 -9.03 6.43 11.05
C SER A 499 -8.50 5.09 11.60
N PRO A 500 -7.49 5.09 12.49
CA PRO A 500 -7.00 3.87 13.14
C PRO A 500 -7.94 3.33 14.22
N HIS A 501 -8.97 4.03 14.58
CA HIS A 501 -10.05 3.60 15.48
C HIS A 501 -11.00 2.65 14.76
N LEU A 502 -10.63 1.36 14.68
CA LEU A 502 -11.35 0.36 13.89
C LEU A 502 -12.79 0.13 14.37
N GLU A 503 -13.09 0.42 15.61
CA GLU A 503 -14.44 0.36 16.17
C GLU A 503 -15.43 1.39 15.57
N ARG A 504 -14.91 2.40 14.85
CA ARG A 504 -15.74 3.38 14.13
C ARG A 504 -16.32 2.84 12.81
N PHE A 505 -15.87 1.65 12.36
CA PHE A 505 -16.23 1.09 11.06
C PHE A 505 -17.23 -0.07 11.21
N ALA A 506 -18.22 -0.13 10.31
CA ALA A 506 -19.20 -1.21 10.25
C ALA A 506 -18.69 -2.39 9.42
N PHE A 507 -17.70 -3.14 9.94
CA PHE A 507 -17.16 -4.34 9.29
C PHE A 507 -18.24 -5.41 9.10
N GLN A 508 -18.35 -5.97 7.88
CA GLN A 508 -19.37 -6.95 7.52
C GLN A 508 -18.80 -8.27 6.98
N ARG A 509 -17.61 -8.24 6.39
CA ARG A 509 -17.05 -9.38 5.67
C ARG A 509 -15.81 -9.97 6.35
N VAL A 510 -15.13 -9.20 7.18
CA VAL A 510 -13.95 -9.67 7.92
C VAL A 510 -14.34 -10.88 8.81
N ARG A 511 -13.45 -11.87 8.85
CA ARG A 511 -13.66 -13.08 9.67
C ARG A 511 -13.81 -12.71 11.15
N ARG A 512 -14.81 -13.29 11.80
CA ARG A 512 -15.06 -13.11 13.24
C ARG A 512 -14.95 -14.47 13.96
N PRO A 513 -14.48 -14.53 15.23
CA PRO A 513 -13.99 -13.38 16.01
C PRO A 513 -12.61 -12.91 15.56
N ILE A 514 -12.33 -11.59 15.69
CA ILE A 514 -11.03 -10.98 15.36
C ILE A 514 -10.74 -9.83 16.33
N TRP A 515 -9.54 -9.81 16.91
CA TRP A 515 -9.09 -8.69 17.74
C TRP A 515 -8.75 -7.46 16.85
N PRO A 516 -9.05 -6.21 17.23
CA PRO A 516 -9.69 -5.77 18.47
C PRO A 516 -11.21 -5.69 18.43
N LEU A 517 -11.86 -6.03 17.32
CA LEU A 517 -13.31 -5.91 17.18
C LEU A 517 -14.07 -6.86 18.12
N ASP A 518 -13.46 -7.98 18.50
CA ASP A 518 -13.95 -8.94 19.47
C ASP A 518 -12.88 -9.11 20.56
N VAL A 519 -13.09 -8.49 21.72
CA VAL A 519 -12.10 -8.44 22.81
C VAL A 519 -11.77 -9.82 23.39
N ASP A 520 -12.73 -10.75 23.35
CA ASP A 520 -12.59 -12.12 23.86
C ASP A 520 -11.99 -13.08 22.83
N THR A 521 -11.46 -12.57 21.71
CA THR A 521 -10.82 -13.40 20.70
C THR A 521 -9.65 -14.18 21.29
N THR A 522 -9.63 -15.47 21.00
CA THR A 522 -8.53 -16.37 21.36
C THR A 522 -7.77 -16.80 20.12
N TYR A 523 -6.51 -17.13 20.28
CA TYR A 523 -5.68 -17.66 19.21
C TYR A 523 -5.12 -19.03 19.62
N ARG A 524 -5.32 -20.04 18.78
CA ARG A 524 -4.74 -21.37 18.93
C ARG A 524 -3.82 -21.66 17.75
N ARG A 525 -2.68 -22.28 18.02
CA ARG A 525 -1.74 -22.69 16.98
C ARG A 525 -2.42 -23.61 15.97
N GLY A 526 -2.25 -23.33 14.69
CA GLY A 526 -2.77 -24.15 13.60
C GLY A 526 -4.21 -23.82 13.17
N GLU A 527 -4.83 -22.78 13.72
CA GLU A 527 -6.13 -22.26 13.25
C GLU A 527 -5.96 -21.17 12.18
#